data_e473098b987392f77c048002ec934779
#
_entry.id   e473098b987392f77c048002ec934779
#
_cell.length_a   1.000
_cell.length_b   1.000
_cell.length_c   1.000
_cell.angle_alpha   90.00
_cell.angle_beta   90.00
_cell.angle_gamma   90.00
#
_symmetry.space_group_name_H-M   'P 1'
#
loop_
_entity.id
_entity.type
_entity.pdbx_description
1 polymer ?
#
loop_
_entity_poly.entity_id
_entity_poly.type
_entity_poly.pdbx_seq_one_letter_code
_entity_poly.pdbx_strand_id
1 'polypeptide(L)' 'MNFRLLYFASLADRAGRAEETRESAADTPRALYAEVASLHGFAFDRERLRVAVNGAFVGWDHALADRDEVVFLPPVSGG' A
#
# COMPACT_ATOMS: atom_id res chain seq x y z
N MET A 1 13.72 0.72 6.37
CA MET A 1 13.71 -0.06 5.12
C MET A 1 13.16 0.81 3.99
N ASN A 2 13.59 0.54 2.77
CA ASN A 2 13.09 1.25 1.60
C ASN A 2 12.10 0.37 0.86
N PHE A 3 10.96 0.95 0.48
CA PHE A 3 9.91 0.23 -0.24
C PHE A 3 9.58 0.93 -1.54
N ARG A 4 9.24 0.15 -2.54
CA ARG A 4 8.62 0.67 -3.76
C ARG A 4 7.12 0.48 -3.62
N LEU A 5 6.39 1.58 -3.62
CA LEU A 5 4.94 1.56 -3.42
C LEU A 5 4.25 1.82 -4.74
N LEU A 6 3.23 1.02 -5.04
CA LEU A 6 2.42 1.19 -6.23
C LEU A 6 0.97 1.40 -5.80
N TYR A 7 0.36 2.40 -6.41
CA TYR A 7 -1.03 2.76 -6.13
C TYR A 7 -1.85 2.62 -7.39
N PHE A 8 -3.08 2.17 -7.26
CA PHE A 8 -3.98 2.01 -8.39
C PHE A 8 -5.27 2.79 -8.17
N ALA A 9 -5.89 3.18 -9.30
CA ALA A 9 -7.22 3.81 -9.34
C ALA A 9 -7.31 4.98 -8.36
N SER A 10 -8.30 4.96 -7.46
CA SER A 10 -8.55 6.06 -6.54
C SER A 10 -7.39 6.34 -5.59
N LEU A 11 -6.58 5.35 -5.26
CA LEU A 11 -5.41 5.59 -4.42
C LEU A 11 -4.34 6.37 -5.19
N ALA A 12 -4.12 6.05 -6.45
CA ALA A 12 -3.18 6.79 -7.29
C ALA A 12 -3.65 8.24 -7.47
N ASP A 13 -4.95 8.42 -7.68
CA ASP A 13 -5.52 9.76 -7.82
C ASP A 13 -5.31 10.58 -6.55
N ARG A 14 -5.55 9.98 -5.40
CA ARG A 14 -5.42 10.68 -4.12
C ARG A 14 -3.97 10.99 -3.79
N ALA A 15 -3.05 10.07 -4.07
CA ALA A 15 -1.62 10.28 -3.83
C ALA A 15 -0.99 11.26 -4.82
N GLY A 16 -1.63 11.46 -5.97
CA GLY A 16 -1.08 12.28 -7.03
C GLY A 16 0.03 11.61 -7.81
N ARG A 17 0.17 10.29 -7.65
CA ARG A 17 1.20 9.52 -8.35
C ARG A 17 0.83 8.04 -8.34
N ALA A 18 1.34 7.31 -9.34
CA ALA A 18 1.09 5.87 -9.43
C ALA A 18 2.11 5.05 -8.66
N GLU A 19 3.29 5.60 -8.40
CA GLU A 19 4.33 4.90 -7.62
C GLU A 19 5.20 5.90 -6.88
N GLU A 20 5.82 5.42 -5.81
CA GLU A 20 6.83 6.18 -5.10
C GLU A 20 7.75 5.22 -4.36
N THR A 21 8.98 5.68 -4.12
CA THR A 21 9.92 4.98 -3.26
C THR A 21 9.87 5.68 -1.90
N ARG A 22 9.76 4.89 -0.83
CA ARG A 22 9.62 5.47 0.50
C ARG A 22 10.45 4.71 1.52
N GLU A 23 11.24 5.45 2.29
CA GLU A 23 11.90 4.90 3.47
C GLU A 23 10.89 4.89 4.61
N SER A 24 10.81 3.78 5.33
CA SER A 24 9.86 3.63 6.42
C SER A 24 10.38 2.63 7.44
N ALA A 25 9.99 2.83 8.69
CA ALA A 25 10.25 1.87 9.76
C ALA A 25 9.19 0.77 9.84
N ALA A 26 8.16 0.85 9.00
CA ALA A 26 7.09 -0.15 8.98
C ALA A 26 7.67 -1.52 8.61
N ASP A 27 7.21 -2.56 9.29
CA ASP A 27 7.64 -3.93 9.03
C ASP A 27 6.48 -4.83 8.61
N THR A 28 5.28 -4.27 8.48
CA THR A 28 4.10 -4.97 7.98
C THR A 28 3.33 -4.08 7.02
N PRO A 29 2.54 -4.67 6.11
CA PRO A 29 1.65 -3.87 5.26
C PRO A 29 0.67 -3.02 6.07
N ARG A 30 0.20 -3.54 7.21
CA ARG A 30 -0.69 -2.79 8.12
C ARG A 30 -0.06 -1.47 8.54
N ALA A 31 1.16 -1.52 9.05
CA ALA A 31 1.87 -0.32 9.51
C ALA A 31 2.20 0.61 8.35
N LEU A 32 2.61 0.04 7.23
CA LEU A 32 2.96 0.83 6.05
C LEU A 32 1.74 1.55 5.48
N TYR A 33 0.61 0.86 5.40
CA TYR A 33 -0.61 1.49 4.90
C TYR A 33 -1.07 2.62 5.83
N ALA A 34 -1.02 2.43 7.13
CA ALA A 34 -1.38 3.48 8.08
C ALA A 34 -0.54 4.74 7.85
N GLU A 35 0.74 4.56 7.58
CA GLU A 35 1.65 5.68 7.33
C GLU A 35 1.28 6.43 6.04
N VAL A 36 1.11 5.71 4.93
CA VAL A 36 0.83 6.37 3.65
C VAL A 36 -0.60 6.87 3.57
N ALA A 37 -1.53 6.22 4.24
CA ALA A 37 -2.91 6.70 4.30
C ALA A 37 -2.98 8.06 5.00
N SER A 38 -2.23 8.23 6.07
CA SER A 38 -2.14 9.51 6.76
C SER A 38 -1.46 10.56 5.90
N LEU A 39 -0.39 10.17 5.19
CA LEU A 39 0.37 11.09 4.35
C LEU A 39 -0.45 11.60 3.17
N HIS A 40 -1.16 10.71 2.49
CA HIS A 40 -1.89 11.03 1.26
C HIS A 40 -3.38 11.27 1.47
N GLY A 41 -3.89 11.06 2.66
CA GLY A 41 -5.31 11.23 2.95
C GLY A 41 -6.18 10.15 2.31
N PHE A 42 -5.74 8.91 2.32
CA PHE A 42 -6.55 7.80 1.80
C PHE A 42 -7.76 7.58 2.68
N ALA A 43 -8.92 7.43 2.05
CA ALA A 43 -10.19 7.30 2.75
C ALA A 43 -10.62 5.85 2.98
N PHE A 44 -9.99 4.89 2.33
CA PHE A 44 -10.39 3.49 2.45
C PHE A 44 -9.84 2.88 3.73
N ASP A 45 -10.70 2.15 4.44
CA ASP A 45 -10.25 1.31 5.54
C ASP A 45 -9.49 0.12 4.99
N ARG A 46 -8.52 -0.36 5.76
CA ARG A 46 -7.68 -1.47 5.36
C ARG A 46 -8.49 -2.70 4.97
N GLU A 47 -9.59 -2.98 5.66
CA GLU A 47 -10.44 -4.15 5.38
C GLU A 47 -11.02 -4.12 3.97
N ARG A 48 -11.10 -2.97 3.36
CA ARG A 48 -11.65 -2.82 2.01
C ARG A 48 -10.59 -2.92 0.92
N LEU A 49 -9.34 -3.09 1.31
CA LEU A 49 -8.23 -3.13 0.38
C LEU A 49 -7.59 -4.51 0.37
N ARG A 50 -6.80 -4.75 -0.67
CA ARG A 50 -5.90 -5.89 -0.72
C ARG A 50 -4.48 -5.38 -0.83
N VAL A 51 -3.53 -6.18 -0.39
CA VAL A 51 -2.11 -5.84 -0.50
C VAL A 51 -1.38 -6.98 -1.16
N ALA A 52 -0.47 -6.63 -2.06
CA ALA A 52 0.43 -7.59 -2.69
C ALA A 52 1.87 -7.15 -2.43
N VAL A 53 2.73 -8.11 -2.19
CA VAL A 53 4.16 -7.87 -1.97
C VAL A 53 4.92 -8.70 -2.98
N ASN A 54 5.73 -8.03 -3.80
CA ASN A 54 6.52 -8.68 -4.86
C ASN A 54 5.66 -9.58 -5.75
N GLY A 55 4.47 -9.11 -6.08
CA GLY A 55 3.58 -9.80 -7.01
C GLY A 55 2.67 -10.86 -6.41
N ALA A 56 2.68 -11.05 -5.10
CA ALA A 56 1.84 -12.05 -4.43
C ALA A 56 0.94 -11.39 -3.39
N PHE A 57 -0.34 -11.75 -3.37
CA PHE A 57 -1.24 -11.28 -2.31
C PHE A 57 -0.80 -11.84 -0.97
N VAL A 58 -0.78 -10.98 0.03
CA VAL A 58 -0.36 -11.35 1.38
C VAL A 58 -1.34 -10.79 2.40
N GLY A 59 -1.25 -11.27 3.62
CA GLY A 59 -2.02 -10.71 4.73
C GLY A 59 -1.41 -9.41 5.23
N TRP A 60 -2.19 -8.67 6.00
CA TRP A 60 -1.78 -7.37 6.51
C TRP A 60 -0.66 -7.43 7.56
N ASP A 61 -0.42 -8.59 8.12
CA ASP A 61 0.66 -8.81 9.10
C ASP A 61 1.87 -9.56 8.52
N HIS A 62 1.94 -9.63 7.20
CA HIS A 62 3.07 -10.22 6.50
C HIS A 62 4.36 -9.46 6.84
N ALA A 63 5.46 -10.18 7.07
CA ALA A 63 6.73 -9.55 7.38
C ALA A 63 7.35 -8.95 6.11
N LEU A 64 7.53 -7.63 6.11
CA LEU A 64 8.16 -6.93 4.99
C LEU A 64 9.69 -6.99 5.11
N ALA A 65 10.34 -6.95 3.97
CA ALA A 65 11.79 -6.89 3.88
C ALA A 65 12.20 -5.64 3.12
N ASP A 66 13.44 -5.21 3.31
CA ASP A 66 13.96 -4.06 2.59
C ASP A 66 13.85 -4.27 1.08
N ARG A 67 13.46 -3.21 0.38
CA ARG A 67 13.30 -3.18 -1.08
C ARG A 67 12.11 -3.97 -1.61
N ASP A 68 11.19 -4.37 -0.75
CA ASP A 68 9.96 -4.99 -1.22
C ASP A 68 9.16 -4.01 -2.06
N GLU A 69 8.48 -4.54 -3.09
CA GLU A 69 7.49 -3.79 -3.85
C GLU A 69 6.13 -4.09 -3.24
N VAL A 70 5.46 -3.05 -2.75
CA VAL A 70 4.18 -3.18 -2.06
C VAL A 70 3.11 -2.46 -2.85
N VAL A 71 2.04 -3.17 -3.16
CA VAL A 71 0.92 -2.67 -3.96
C VAL A 71 -0.33 -2.67 -3.10
N PHE A 72 -0.98 -1.51 -3.00
CA PHE A 72 -2.28 -1.42 -2.34
C PHE A 72 -3.35 -1.31 -3.42
N LEU A 73 -4.31 -2.22 -3.38
CA LEU A 73 -5.37 -2.32 -4.38
C LEU A 73 -6.70 -1.95 -3.76
N PRO A 74 -7.36 -0.90 -4.27
CA PRO A 74 -8.68 -0.52 -3.76
C PRO A 74 -9.73 -1.55 -4.19
N PRO A 75 -10.91 -1.53 -3.56
CA PRO A 75 -11.97 -2.46 -3.95
C PRO A 75 -12.41 -2.19 -5.38
N VAL A 76 -12.76 -3.26 -6.08
CA VAL A 76 -13.31 -3.16 -7.43
C VAL A 76 -14.76 -2.69 -7.32
N SER A 77 -15.07 -1.59 -7.99
CA SER A 77 -16.43 -1.04 -7.97
C SER A 77 -17.30 -1.72 -9.03
N GLY A 78 -18.57 -1.88 -8.72
CA GLY A 78 -19.55 -2.38 -9.66
C GLY A 78 -19.35 -3.81 -10.11
N GLY A 79 -18.61 -4.51 -9.33
CA GLY A 79 -18.30 -5.91 -9.66
C GLY A 79 -19.52 -6.72 -9.82
#